data_b974c29be8b5b5f58ced144597aeba20
#
_entry.id   b974c29be8b5b5f58ced144597aeba20
#
_cell.length_a   1.000
_cell.length_b   1.000
_cell.length_c   1.000
_cell.angle_alpha   90.00
_cell.angle_beta   90.00
_cell.angle_gamma   90.00
#
_symmetry.space_group_name_H-M   'P 1'
#
loop_
_entity.id
_entity.type
_entity.pdbx_description
1 polymer ?
#
loop_
_entity_poly.entity_id
_entity_poly.type
_entity_poly.pdbx_seq_one_letter_code
_entity_poly.pdbx_strand_id
1 'polypeptide(L)'
;DSVDVVVDVVGGDAFTGLLDVLQRGGRYAVAGAIAGPVVPLDLRTLYLKDLSLLGCTVTTPAVFARLVELIQQGALQPVVRAVYPLADIALAQSDFLGKAQTGKIVLVP
;
A
#
# COMPACT_ATOMS: atom_id res chain seq x y z
N ASP A 1 -0.30 21.15 -3.27
CA ASP A 1 -0.18 20.84 -1.83
C ASP A 1 -1.57 20.58 -1.26
N SER A 2 -2.02 19.31 -1.24
CA SER A 2 -3.42 19.02 -0.91
C SER A 2 -3.60 17.82 0.02
N VAL A 3 -2.54 17.07 0.35
CA VAL A 3 -2.64 15.87 1.18
C VAL A 3 -1.60 15.86 2.30
N ASP A 4 -1.96 15.28 3.44
CA ASP A 4 -1.09 15.14 4.61
C ASP A 4 -0.20 13.91 4.53
N VAL A 5 -0.69 12.86 3.89
CA VAL A 5 -0.04 11.55 3.84
C VAL A 5 -0.16 10.93 2.45
N VAL A 6 0.94 10.41 1.97
CA VAL A 6 1.00 9.51 0.81
C VAL A 6 1.43 8.13 1.30
N VAL A 7 0.73 7.08 0.85
CA VAL A 7 1.16 5.69 1.01
C VAL A 7 1.42 5.12 -0.38
N ASP A 8 2.68 4.78 -0.65
CA ASP A 8 3.13 4.30 -1.94
C ASP A 8 3.57 2.84 -1.86
N VAL A 9 2.97 2.01 -2.71
CA VAL A 9 3.32 0.59 -2.88
C VAL A 9 3.81 0.30 -4.30
N VAL A 10 4.01 1.33 -5.11
CA VAL A 10 4.28 1.25 -6.55
C VAL A 10 5.66 1.77 -6.92
N GLY A 11 6.07 2.94 -6.39
CA GLY A 11 7.31 3.60 -6.73
C GLY A 11 7.35 4.11 -8.18
N GLY A 12 8.55 4.17 -8.76
CA GLY A 12 8.76 4.59 -10.15
C GLY A 12 8.48 6.06 -10.39
N ASP A 13 8.09 6.40 -11.62
CA ASP A 13 7.98 7.79 -12.09
C ASP A 13 6.93 8.65 -11.36
N ALA A 14 5.96 8.01 -10.71
CA ALA A 14 4.95 8.73 -9.93
C ALA A 14 5.51 9.41 -8.67
N PHE A 15 6.68 8.98 -8.17
CA PHE A 15 7.27 9.41 -6.91
C PHE A 15 7.37 10.94 -6.78
N THR A 16 7.93 11.61 -7.79
CA THR A 16 8.12 13.07 -7.76
C THR A 16 6.78 13.79 -7.65
N GLY A 17 5.80 13.42 -8.47
CA GLY A 17 4.46 14.02 -8.40
C GLY A 17 3.75 13.77 -7.07
N LEU A 18 3.99 12.62 -6.46
CA LEU A 18 3.45 12.29 -5.14
C LEU A 18 4.08 13.13 -4.00
N LEU A 19 5.37 13.51 -4.13
CA LEU A 19 5.99 14.46 -3.21
C LEU A 19 5.40 15.87 -3.38
N ASP A 20 5.11 16.25 -4.61
CA ASP A 20 4.59 17.59 -4.89
C ASP A 20 3.19 17.84 -4.32
N VAL A 21 2.33 16.81 -4.25
CA VAL A 21 0.99 16.96 -3.68
C VAL A 21 0.98 17.00 -2.15
N LEU A 22 2.06 16.59 -1.47
CA LEU A 22 2.16 16.68 -0.02
C LEU A 22 2.22 18.14 0.44
N GLN A 23 1.44 18.47 1.45
CA GLN A 23 1.54 19.74 2.13
C GLN A 23 2.77 19.81 3.05
N ARG A 24 3.08 21.01 3.53
CA ARG A 24 4.17 21.21 4.50
C ARG A 24 3.96 20.33 5.74
N GLY A 25 5.01 19.64 6.19
CA GLY A 25 4.97 18.68 7.29
C GLY A 25 4.36 17.34 6.90
N GLY A 26 4.09 17.12 5.60
CA GLY A 26 3.51 15.89 5.08
C GLY A 26 4.41 14.67 5.26
N ARG A 27 3.81 13.49 5.19
CA ARG A 27 4.50 12.20 5.37
C ARG A 27 4.32 11.31 4.15
N TYR A 28 5.41 10.73 3.71
CA TYR A 28 5.44 9.77 2.61
C TYR A 28 5.88 8.41 3.14
N ALA A 29 5.00 7.42 3.09
CA ALA A 29 5.30 6.06 3.49
C ALA A 29 5.44 5.17 2.25
N VAL A 30 6.58 4.53 2.07
CA VAL A 30 6.83 3.60 0.97
C VAL A 30 6.88 2.17 1.49
N ALA A 31 6.05 1.29 0.91
CA ALA A 31 5.96 -0.13 1.27
C ALA A 31 6.12 -1.07 0.08
N GLY A 32 6.44 -0.54 -1.11
CA GLY A 32 6.69 -1.32 -2.32
C GLY A 32 7.17 -0.43 -3.46
N ALA A 33 7.78 -1.03 -4.49
CA ALA A 33 8.35 -0.31 -5.63
C ALA A 33 8.33 -1.15 -6.91
N ILE A 34 7.17 -1.74 -7.23
CA ILE A 34 7.03 -2.65 -8.37
C ILE A 34 7.26 -1.95 -9.73
N ALA A 35 7.01 -0.64 -9.81
CA ALA A 35 7.25 0.16 -11.03
C ALA A 35 8.69 0.67 -11.15
N GLY A 36 9.51 0.50 -10.11
CA GLY A 36 10.93 0.85 -10.11
C GLY A 36 11.40 1.31 -8.72
N PRO A 37 12.50 0.74 -8.21
CA PRO A 37 12.99 1.03 -6.86
C PRO A 37 13.89 2.28 -6.79
N VAL A 38 14.41 2.74 -7.92
CA VAL A 38 15.32 3.88 -7.98
C VAL A 38 14.56 5.09 -8.53
N VAL A 39 14.47 6.14 -7.71
CA VAL A 39 13.69 7.35 -8.03
C VAL A 39 14.51 8.61 -7.72
N PRO A 40 14.34 9.70 -8.52
CA PRO A 40 14.99 10.96 -8.21
C PRO A 40 14.29 11.69 -7.06
N LEU A 41 15.07 12.17 -6.10
CA LEU A 41 14.58 12.99 -4.99
C LEU A 41 15.19 14.39 -5.08
N ASP A 42 14.39 15.42 -5.31
CA ASP A 42 14.82 16.81 -5.12
C ASP A 42 14.81 17.14 -3.62
N LEU A 43 16.02 17.28 -3.05
CA LEU A 43 16.18 17.58 -1.64
C LEU A 43 15.55 18.93 -1.22
N ARG A 44 15.40 19.86 -2.16
CA ARG A 44 14.72 21.15 -1.88
C ARG A 44 13.24 20.91 -1.61
N THR A 45 12.57 20.08 -2.38
CA THR A 45 11.18 19.69 -2.10
C THR A 45 11.06 19.07 -0.71
N LEU A 46 12.00 18.20 -0.33
CA LEU A 46 12.01 17.54 0.96
C LEU A 46 12.14 18.54 2.12
N TYR A 47 13.20 19.38 2.11
CA TYR A 47 13.48 20.25 3.27
C TYR A 47 12.63 21.53 3.30
N LEU A 48 12.27 22.12 2.13
CA LEU A 48 11.44 23.32 2.11
C LEU A 48 9.99 23.07 2.54
N LYS A 49 9.53 21.84 2.39
CA LYS A 49 8.20 21.41 2.86
C LYS A 49 8.24 20.67 4.19
N ASP A 50 9.40 20.52 4.83
CA ASP A 50 9.54 19.77 6.09
C ASP A 50 8.93 18.36 6.01
N LEU A 51 9.15 17.63 4.89
CA LEU A 51 8.57 16.31 4.66
C LEU A 51 9.29 15.21 5.43
N SER A 52 8.55 14.17 5.79
CA SER A 52 9.10 12.94 6.36
C SER A 52 8.92 11.78 5.38
N LEU A 53 10.04 11.11 5.03
CA LEU A 53 10.03 9.90 4.22
C LEU A 53 10.22 8.67 5.12
N LEU A 54 9.31 7.71 5.04
CA LEU A 54 9.24 6.55 5.92
C LEU A 54 9.30 5.26 5.08
N GLY A 55 10.32 4.43 5.33
CA GLY A 55 10.37 3.07 4.79
C GLY A 55 9.54 2.11 5.64
N CYS A 56 8.64 1.36 5.01
CA CYS A 56 7.73 0.43 5.69
C CYS A 56 7.85 -0.94 5.05
N THR A 57 8.16 -1.98 5.86
CA THR A 57 8.23 -3.35 5.35
C THR A 57 7.62 -4.36 6.31
N VAL A 58 8.23 -4.60 7.46
CA VAL A 58 7.80 -5.64 8.40
C VAL A 58 6.97 -5.04 9.53
N THR A 59 5.81 -5.63 9.76
CA THR A 59 4.98 -5.29 10.93
C THR A 59 5.46 -6.06 12.16
N THR A 60 5.43 -5.40 13.32
CA THR A 60 5.66 -6.11 14.58
C THR A 60 4.44 -6.98 14.93
N PRO A 61 4.61 -8.05 15.76
CA PRO A 61 3.46 -8.85 16.21
C PRO A 61 2.35 -8.02 16.85
N ALA A 62 2.70 -6.95 17.58
CA ALA A 62 1.73 -6.05 18.20
C ALA A 62 0.88 -5.29 17.16
N VAL A 63 1.46 -4.86 16.05
CA VAL A 63 0.73 -4.20 14.96
C VAL A 63 -0.24 -5.18 14.30
N PHE A 64 0.18 -6.42 14.08
CA PHE A 64 -0.68 -7.47 13.54
C PHE A 64 -1.85 -7.79 14.48
N ALA A 65 -1.59 -7.96 15.77
CA ALA A 65 -2.63 -8.17 16.77
C ALA A 65 -3.66 -7.02 16.77
N ARG A 66 -3.18 -5.78 16.70
CA ARG A 66 -4.07 -4.61 16.62
C ARG A 66 -4.91 -4.60 15.34
N LEU A 67 -4.35 -5.01 14.21
CA LEU A 67 -5.10 -5.16 12.95
C LEU A 67 -6.25 -6.17 13.11
N VAL A 68 -5.97 -7.32 13.71
CA VAL A 68 -6.97 -8.36 13.98
C VAL A 68 -8.10 -7.82 14.88
N GLU A 69 -7.76 -7.10 15.95
CA GLU A 69 -8.76 -6.47 16.83
C GLU A 69 -9.67 -5.50 16.04
N LEU A 70 -9.10 -4.65 15.19
CA LEU A 70 -9.88 -3.70 14.38
C LEU A 70 -10.84 -4.41 13.43
N ILE A 71 -10.43 -5.54 12.85
CA ILE A 71 -11.29 -6.36 12.00
C ILE A 71 -12.42 -6.99 12.83
N GLN A 72 -12.10 -7.56 13.98
CA GLN A 72 -13.08 -8.18 14.89
C GLN A 72 -14.12 -7.18 15.41
N GLN A 73 -13.70 -5.94 15.64
CA GLN A 73 -14.58 -4.83 16.05
C GLN A 73 -15.42 -4.26 14.90
N GLY A 74 -15.21 -4.71 13.66
CA GLY A 74 -15.86 -4.17 12.48
C GLY A 74 -15.40 -2.76 12.08
N ALA A 75 -14.34 -2.25 12.71
CA ALA A 75 -13.76 -0.94 12.37
C ALA A 75 -12.98 -0.98 11.04
N LEU A 76 -12.57 -2.16 10.61
CA LEU A 76 -11.90 -2.40 9.34
C LEU A 76 -12.49 -3.64 8.68
N GLN A 77 -12.95 -3.49 7.42
CA GLN A 77 -13.54 -4.58 6.67
C GLN A 77 -12.65 -4.89 5.46
N PRO A 78 -11.98 -6.06 5.43
CA PRO A 78 -11.25 -6.50 4.25
C PRO A 78 -12.20 -6.70 3.06
N VAL A 79 -11.80 -6.19 1.91
CA VAL A 79 -12.56 -6.38 0.67
C VAL A 79 -12.20 -7.75 0.10
N VAL A 80 -13.09 -8.73 0.23
CA VAL A 80 -12.96 -10.05 -0.39
C VAL A 80 -13.76 -10.04 -1.69
N ARG A 81 -13.08 -10.24 -2.81
CA ARG A 81 -13.70 -10.25 -4.14
C ARG A 81 -14.27 -11.63 -4.51
N ALA A 82 -13.50 -12.67 -4.23
CA ALA A 82 -13.87 -14.04 -4.57
C ALA A 82 -13.30 -15.05 -3.56
N VAL A 83 -13.99 -16.16 -3.43
CA VAL A 83 -13.55 -17.31 -2.63
C VAL A 83 -13.55 -18.52 -3.52
N TYR A 84 -12.46 -19.28 -3.53
CA TYR A 84 -12.30 -20.52 -4.27
C TYR A 84 -11.94 -21.66 -3.33
N PRO A 85 -12.35 -22.91 -3.63
CA PRO A 85 -11.75 -24.08 -3.00
C PRO A 85 -10.24 -24.10 -3.27
N LEU A 86 -9.44 -24.58 -2.32
CA LEU A 86 -7.99 -24.71 -2.50
C LEU A 86 -7.62 -25.57 -3.71
N ALA A 87 -8.45 -26.58 -4.04
CA ALA A 87 -8.29 -27.42 -5.22
C ALA A 87 -8.31 -26.62 -6.53
N ASP A 88 -8.97 -25.47 -6.57
CA ASP A 88 -9.12 -24.59 -7.73
C ASP A 88 -8.07 -23.47 -7.77
N ILE A 89 -6.93 -23.64 -7.10
CA ILE A 89 -5.88 -22.61 -7.01
C ILE A 89 -5.42 -22.09 -8.38
N ALA A 90 -5.34 -22.95 -9.40
CA ALA A 90 -4.94 -22.53 -10.74
C ALA A 90 -5.96 -21.55 -11.37
N LEU A 91 -7.24 -21.79 -11.15
CA LEU A 91 -8.31 -20.90 -11.59
C LEU A 91 -8.27 -19.56 -10.84
N ALA A 92 -8.09 -19.61 -9.53
CA ALA A 92 -7.95 -18.42 -8.68
C ALA A 92 -6.75 -17.55 -9.07
N GLN A 93 -5.61 -18.17 -9.39
CA GLN A 93 -4.42 -17.47 -9.88
C GLN A 93 -4.64 -16.83 -11.26
N SER A 94 -5.32 -17.50 -12.16
CA SER A 94 -5.67 -16.95 -13.47
C SER A 94 -6.58 -15.73 -13.33
N ASP A 95 -7.59 -15.80 -12.46
CA ASP A 95 -8.49 -14.70 -12.15
C ASP A 95 -7.72 -13.51 -11.52
N PHE A 96 -6.80 -13.78 -10.58
CA PHE A 96 -5.96 -12.75 -9.97
C PHE A 96 -5.08 -12.01 -10.98
N LEU A 97 -4.50 -12.73 -11.93
CA LEU A 97 -3.65 -12.14 -12.97
C LEU A 97 -4.44 -11.24 -13.95
N GLY A 98 -5.72 -11.49 -14.12
CA GLY A 98 -6.58 -10.66 -14.96
C GLY A 98 -6.73 -9.21 -14.48
N LYS A 99 -6.39 -8.90 -13.22
CA LYS A 99 -6.35 -7.56 -12.59
C LYS A 99 -7.59 -6.68 -12.85
N ALA A 100 -8.70 -7.28 -13.22
CA ALA A 100 -9.89 -6.56 -13.68
C ALA A 100 -10.69 -5.93 -12.52
N GLN A 101 -10.45 -6.33 -11.29
CA GLN A 101 -11.29 -5.94 -10.15
C GLN A 101 -10.48 -5.77 -8.87
N THR A 102 -10.99 -4.92 -7.98
CA THR A 102 -10.41 -4.67 -6.66
C THR A 102 -10.85 -5.74 -5.65
N GLY A 103 -10.00 -6.05 -4.69
CA GLY A 103 -10.26 -6.96 -3.57
C GLY A 103 -9.33 -8.17 -3.57
N LYS A 104 -9.41 -8.94 -2.50
CA LYS A 104 -8.60 -10.14 -2.27
C LYS A 104 -9.32 -11.39 -2.76
N ILE A 105 -8.58 -12.34 -3.27
CA ILE A 105 -9.06 -13.70 -3.52
C ILE A 105 -8.64 -14.57 -2.34
N VAL A 106 -9.59 -15.31 -1.79
CA VAL A 106 -9.37 -16.20 -0.65
C VAL A 106 -9.50 -17.64 -1.13
N LEU A 107 -8.57 -18.48 -0.71
CA LEU A 107 -8.62 -19.94 -0.92
C LEU A 107 -9.05 -20.60 0.38
N VAL A 108 -9.99 -21.54 0.29
CA VAL A 108 -10.50 -22.28 1.44
C VAL A 108 -10.11 -23.75 1.26
N PRO A 109 -9.52 -24.38 2.30
CA PRO A 109 -9.14 -25.81 2.28
C PRO A 109 -10.31 -26.75 2.04
#